data_f3d4375bcd710628c12ed8da5c9e4e6d
#
_entry.id   f3d4375bcd710628c12ed8da5c9e4e6d
#
_cell.length_a   1.000
_cell.length_b   1.000
_cell.length_c   1.000
_cell.angle_alpha   90.00
_cell.angle_beta   90.00
_cell.angle_gamma   90.00
#
_symmetry.space_group_name_H-M   'P 1'
#
loop_
_entity.id
_entity.type
_entity.pdbx_description
1 polymer ?
#
loop_
_entity_poly.entity_id
_entity_poly.type
_entity_poly.pdbx_seq_one_letter_code
_entity_poly.pdbx_strand_id
1 'polypeptide(L)'
;MRAIIAGLESVGETKCICRNEYAVHEQVGQFTHQHLSGHAGLVLNPRALDLRLFLSQWACAFHLSDNGRQSIQFFDHHGDALLKVYATAQTDMTAWEALIAGQTHAAPTPLAIRPVDAPRYAASADGAALENEWRAMTDVHQFFGLLRKYNLSRQQAFRLVSDDLACRIDHDALPHLLETIREEGNEIMIFVGNRGCVQIFTGHPWKSWPRCAAGSTSSIPPSPCTCAKTVLMKSG
;
A
#
# COMPACT_ATOMS: atom_id res chain seq x y z
N MET A 1 -18.72 1.58 -1.37
CA MET A 1 -17.35 1.06 -1.22
C MET A 1 -17.28 -0.14 -0.29
N ARG A 2 -17.70 -0.02 0.98
CA ARG A 2 -17.62 -1.14 1.94
C ARG A 2 -18.33 -2.40 1.47
N ALA A 3 -19.53 -2.28 0.91
CA ALA A 3 -20.28 -3.42 0.40
C ALA A 3 -19.56 -4.15 -0.76
N ILE A 4 -18.83 -3.41 -1.61
CA ILE A 4 -18.02 -4.01 -2.67
C ILE A 4 -16.88 -4.80 -2.06
N ILE A 5 -16.13 -4.21 -1.11
CA ILE A 5 -15.02 -4.92 -0.44
C ILE A 5 -15.54 -6.16 0.30
N ALA A 6 -16.65 -6.04 1.03
CA ALA A 6 -17.26 -7.18 1.72
C ALA A 6 -17.65 -8.30 0.73
N GLY A 7 -18.21 -7.94 -0.42
CA GLY A 7 -18.60 -8.91 -1.44
C GLY A 7 -17.43 -9.59 -2.14
N LEU A 8 -16.22 -9.02 -2.10
CA LEU A 8 -15.02 -9.65 -2.66
C LEU A 8 -14.62 -10.94 -1.94
N GLU A 9 -15.10 -11.19 -0.73
CA GLU A 9 -14.87 -12.47 -0.05
C GLU A 9 -15.51 -13.64 -0.81
N SER A 10 -16.69 -13.44 -1.38
CA SER A 10 -17.43 -14.48 -2.10
C SER A 10 -16.84 -14.83 -3.48
N VAL A 11 -16.03 -13.97 -4.07
CA VAL A 11 -15.49 -14.20 -5.41
C VAL A 11 -14.24 -15.10 -5.42
N GLY A 12 -13.71 -15.44 -4.25
CA GLY A 12 -12.52 -16.27 -4.12
C GLY A 12 -11.23 -15.55 -4.48
N GLU A 13 -10.40 -16.18 -5.29
CA GLU A 13 -9.08 -15.65 -5.66
C GLU A 13 -9.18 -14.43 -6.57
N THR A 14 -8.40 -13.41 -6.26
CA THR A 14 -8.24 -12.20 -7.07
C THR A 14 -6.79 -11.74 -7.08
N LYS A 15 -6.43 -10.89 -8.04
CA LYS A 15 -5.15 -10.19 -8.03
C LYS A 15 -5.37 -8.74 -7.59
N CYS A 16 -4.73 -8.35 -6.48
CA CYS A 16 -4.74 -7.00 -5.96
C CYS A 16 -3.50 -6.22 -6.38
N ILE A 17 -3.70 -4.95 -6.70
CA ILE A 17 -2.61 -4.01 -7.03
C ILE A 17 -2.80 -2.74 -6.20
N CYS A 18 -1.86 -2.49 -5.30
CA CYS A 18 -1.68 -1.22 -4.63
C CYS A 18 -0.41 -0.54 -5.14
N ARG A 19 -0.48 0.77 -5.41
CA ARG A 19 0.67 1.50 -5.92
C ARG A 19 0.70 2.94 -5.42
N ASN A 20 1.88 3.53 -5.47
CA ASN A 20 2.12 4.96 -5.40
C ASN A 20 3.05 5.40 -6.55
N GLU A 21 3.62 6.61 -6.49
CA GLU A 21 4.54 7.13 -7.51
C GLU A 21 5.84 6.32 -7.64
N TYR A 22 6.21 5.55 -6.60
CA TYR A 22 7.54 4.94 -6.46
C TYR A 22 7.51 3.42 -6.50
N ALA A 23 6.38 2.81 -6.11
CA ALA A 23 6.29 1.37 -5.94
C ALA A 23 4.93 0.82 -6.37
N VAL A 24 4.96 -0.40 -6.87
CA VAL A 24 3.78 -1.21 -7.18
C VAL A 24 3.89 -2.51 -6.41
N HIS A 25 2.82 -2.89 -5.70
CA HIS A 25 2.69 -4.18 -5.07
C HIS A 25 1.53 -4.94 -5.70
N GLU A 26 1.83 -6.04 -6.36
CA GLU A 26 0.87 -6.98 -6.93
C GLU A 26 0.87 -8.26 -6.11
N GLN A 27 -0.30 -8.74 -5.72
CA GLN A 27 -0.44 -9.98 -4.98
C GLN A 27 -1.74 -10.69 -5.36
N VAL A 28 -1.64 -12.00 -5.56
CA VAL A 28 -2.81 -12.88 -5.73
C VAL A 28 -3.22 -13.40 -4.36
N GLY A 29 -4.51 -13.39 -4.07
CA GLY A 29 -5.07 -13.86 -2.80
C GLY A 29 -6.57 -13.68 -2.71
N GLN A 30 -7.10 -13.94 -1.52
CA GLN A 30 -8.53 -13.87 -1.24
C GLN A 30 -8.82 -12.81 -0.18
N PHE A 31 -9.98 -12.17 -0.28
CA PHE A 31 -10.46 -11.16 0.66
C PHE A 31 -11.10 -11.78 1.91
N THR A 32 -10.44 -12.78 2.50
CA THR A 32 -10.90 -13.44 3.74
C THR A 32 -10.49 -12.66 4.98
N HIS A 33 -11.06 -13.00 6.13
CA HIS A 33 -10.77 -12.35 7.44
C HIS A 33 -10.90 -10.84 7.39
N GLN A 34 -12.00 -10.39 6.82
CA GLN A 34 -12.31 -8.97 6.71
C GLN A 34 -12.83 -8.41 8.04
N HIS A 35 -12.32 -7.24 8.41
CA HIS A 35 -12.82 -6.43 9.53
C HIS A 35 -13.11 -5.02 9.01
N LEU A 36 -14.34 -4.75 8.65
CA LEU A 36 -14.76 -3.47 8.05
C LEU A 36 -15.58 -2.68 9.07
N SER A 37 -15.01 -1.64 9.66
CA SER A 37 -15.67 -0.81 10.67
C SER A 37 -15.45 0.68 10.43
N GLY A 38 -16.51 1.50 10.57
CA GLY A 38 -16.42 2.94 10.47
C GLY A 38 -15.74 3.39 9.17
N HIS A 39 -14.62 4.07 9.27
CA HIS A 39 -13.82 4.61 8.18
C HIS A 39 -12.59 3.76 7.83
N ALA A 40 -12.41 2.62 8.48
CA ALA A 40 -11.29 1.72 8.30
C ALA A 40 -11.72 0.32 7.88
N GLY A 41 -10.81 -0.41 7.24
CA GLY A 41 -10.97 -1.81 6.91
C GLY A 41 -9.66 -2.55 6.99
N LEU A 42 -9.75 -3.81 7.35
CA LEU A 42 -8.64 -4.76 7.33
C LEU A 42 -9.04 -5.96 6.49
N VAL A 43 -8.09 -6.46 5.72
CA VAL A 43 -8.08 -7.82 5.19
C VAL A 43 -6.84 -8.44 5.81
N LEU A 44 -7.02 -9.30 6.81
CA LEU A 44 -5.94 -9.71 7.70
C LEU A 44 -5.51 -11.15 7.41
N ASN A 45 -4.68 -11.32 6.42
CA ASN A 45 -4.11 -12.61 6.06
C ASN A 45 -2.57 -12.50 6.00
N PRO A 46 -1.88 -12.57 7.15
CA PRO A 46 -0.41 -12.55 7.17
C PRO A 46 0.16 -13.63 6.26
N ARG A 47 1.18 -13.30 5.47
CA ARG A 47 1.79 -14.13 4.41
C ARG A 47 0.88 -14.44 3.21
N ALA A 48 -0.32 -13.85 3.16
CA ALA A 48 -1.23 -13.86 2.03
C ALA A 48 -1.70 -12.43 1.75
N LEU A 49 -2.90 -12.21 1.19
CA LEU A 49 -3.42 -10.87 0.90
C LEU A 49 -3.70 -10.11 2.22
N ASP A 50 -2.86 -9.15 2.52
CA ASP A 50 -2.95 -8.34 3.75
C ASP A 50 -3.06 -6.86 3.39
N LEU A 51 -4.21 -6.24 3.76
CA LEU A 51 -4.55 -4.88 3.39
C LEU A 51 -4.98 -4.06 4.61
N ARG A 52 -4.56 -2.79 4.63
CA ARG A 52 -5.12 -1.74 5.50
C ARG A 52 -5.83 -0.74 4.62
N LEU A 53 -7.14 -0.56 4.85
CA LEU A 53 -8.00 0.26 4.01
C LEU A 53 -8.47 1.49 4.78
N PHE A 54 -8.25 2.66 4.22
CA PHE A 54 -8.70 3.95 4.78
C PHE A 54 -9.93 4.41 4.01
N LEU A 55 -11.08 3.77 4.28
CA LEU A 55 -12.31 3.91 3.50
C LEU A 55 -12.86 5.33 3.44
N SER A 56 -12.48 6.21 4.37
CA SER A 56 -12.82 7.64 4.33
C SER A 56 -12.18 8.39 3.15
N GLN A 57 -11.11 7.85 2.57
CA GLN A 57 -10.42 8.43 1.41
C GLN A 57 -11.02 7.97 0.07
N TRP A 58 -11.89 6.96 0.10
CA TRP A 58 -12.41 6.33 -1.10
C TRP A 58 -13.65 7.06 -1.62
N ALA A 59 -13.60 7.53 -2.87
CA ALA A 59 -14.68 8.31 -3.48
C ALA A 59 -15.58 7.49 -4.39
N CYS A 60 -14.99 6.70 -5.29
CA CYS A 60 -15.74 5.91 -6.25
C CYS A 60 -15.06 4.59 -6.60
N ALA A 61 -15.80 3.70 -7.24
CA ALA A 61 -15.28 2.49 -7.86
C ALA A 61 -15.83 2.34 -9.26
N PHE A 62 -15.03 1.79 -10.15
CA PHE A 62 -15.43 1.45 -11.52
C PHE A 62 -15.19 -0.04 -11.76
N HIS A 63 -16.15 -0.69 -12.36
CA HIS A 63 -15.94 -1.97 -13.00
C HIS A 63 -15.47 -1.73 -14.43
N LEU A 64 -14.38 -2.35 -14.80
CA LEU A 64 -13.84 -2.31 -16.15
C LEU A 64 -13.70 -3.71 -16.71
N SER A 65 -14.20 -3.87 -17.95
CA SER A 65 -14.00 -5.09 -18.75
C SER A 65 -13.27 -4.66 -20.02
N ASP A 66 -12.03 -5.12 -20.17
CA ASP A 66 -11.18 -4.79 -21.32
C ASP A 66 -10.41 -6.03 -21.79
N ASN A 67 -10.60 -6.41 -23.07
CA ASN A 67 -9.91 -7.54 -23.69
C ASN A 67 -9.97 -8.83 -22.86
N GLY A 68 -11.12 -9.14 -22.27
CA GLY A 68 -11.34 -10.31 -21.43
C GLY A 68 -10.78 -10.18 -20.00
N ARG A 69 -10.17 -9.05 -19.66
CA ARG A 69 -9.75 -8.73 -18.28
C ARG A 69 -10.85 -8.00 -17.56
N GLN A 70 -11.24 -8.49 -16.42
CA GLN A 70 -12.21 -7.84 -15.56
C GLN A 70 -11.56 -7.31 -14.30
N SER A 71 -11.91 -6.07 -13.90
CA SER A 71 -11.38 -5.46 -12.70
C SER A 71 -12.38 -4.53 -12.03
N ILE A 72 -12.26 -4.40 -10.72
CA ILE A 72 -12.86 -3.33 -9.92
C ILE A 72 -11.72 -2.41 -9.48
N GLN A 73 -11.84 -1.13 -9.81
CA GLN A 73 -10.82 -0.13 -9.50
C GLN A 73 -11.42 0.96 -8.62
N PHE A 74 -10.74 1.25 -7.51
CA PHE A 74 -11.16 2.21 -6.50
C PHE A 74 -10.30 3.47 -6.57
N PHE A 75 -10.96 4.62 -6.47
CA PHE A 75 -10.33 5.93 -6.61
C PHE A 75 -10.68 6.83 -5.42
N ASP A 76 -9.79 7.77 -5.14
CA ASP A 76 -10.00 8.81 -4.14
C ASP A 76 -10.72 10.04 -4.71
N HIS A 77 -10.94 11.04 -3.85
CA HIS A 77 -11.55 12.32 -4.22
C HIS A 77 -10.67 13.20 -5.11
N HIS A 78 -9.42 12.79 -5.36
CA HIS A 78 -8.45 13.48 -6.22
C HIS A 78 -8.32 12.82 -7.59
N GLY A 79 -9.01 11.69 -7.81
CA GLY A 79 -8.94 10.91 -9.05
C GLY A 79 -7.77 9.93 -9.09
N ASP A 80 -7.04 9.75 -7.98
CA ASP A 80 -5.95 8.79 -7.92
C ASP A 80 -6.47 7.39 -7.58
N ALA A 81 -5.91 6.38 -8.26
CA ALA A 81 -6.25 4.99 -8.01
C ALA A 81 -5.65 4.52 -6.66
N LEU A 82 -6.50 4.00 -5.79
CA LEU A 82 -6.13 3.51 -4.47
C LEU A 82 -5.85 2.00 -4.47
N LEU A 83 -6.76 1.23 -5.05
CA LEU A 83 -6.67 -0.22 -5.14
C LEU A 83 -7.31 -0.67 -6.46
N LYS A 84 -6.67 -1.65 -7.11
CA LYS A 84 -7.24 -2.34 -8.27
C LYS A 84 -7.32 -3.82 -7.97
N VAL A 85 -8.48 -4.41 -8.20
CA VAL A 85 -8.75 -5.82 -7.98
C VAL A 85 -9.12 -6.44 -9.33
N TYR A 86 -8.36 -7.42 -9.76
CA TYR A 86 -8.56 -8.11 -11.04
C TYR A 86 -9.06 -9.54 -10.78
N ALA A 87 -9.99 -9.98 -11.61
CA ALA A 87 -10.33 -11.38 -11.69
C ALA A 87 -9.11 -12.18 -12.22
N THR A 88 -8.94 -13.40 -11.71
CA THR A 88 -7.95 -14.39 -12.16
C THR A 88 -8.66 -15.58 -12.81
N ALA A 89 -7.90 -16.55 -13.30
CA ALA A 89 -8.47 -17.80 -13.81
C ALA A 89 -9.16 -18.65 -12.72
N GLN A 90 -8.89 -18.35 -11.44
CA GLN A 90 -9.46 -19.06 -10.29
C GLN A 90 -10.60 -18.27 -9.61
N THR A 91 -10.93 -17.07 -10.12
CA THR A 91 -12.03 -16.28 -9.60
C THR A 91 -13.38 -16.95 -9.92
N ASP A 92 -14.27 -17.03 -8.94
CA ASP A 92 -15.67 -17.39 -9.19
C ASP A 92 -16.35 -16.26 -9.96
N MET A 93 -16.45 -16.43 -11.27
CA MET A 93 -17.04 -15.42 -12.16
C MET A 93 -18.53 -15.25 -11.94
N THR A 94 -19.25 -16.27 -11.46
CA THR A 94 -20.68 -16.14 -11.13
C THR A 94 -20.88 -15.20 -9.94
N ALA A 95 -20.09 -15.39 -8.88
CA ALA A 95 -20.09 -14.51 -7.72
C ALA A 95 -19.58 -13.09 -8.08
N TRP A 96 -18.58 -12.99 -8.96
CA TRP A 96 -18.07 -11.71 -9.47
C TRP A 96 -19.13 -10.91 -10.19
N GLU A 97 -19.84 -11.52 -11.14
CA GLU A 97 -20.91 -10.89 -11.91
C GLU A 97 -22.09 -10.49 -11.01
N ALA A 98 -22.46 -11.34 -10.05
CA ALA A 98 -23.48 -11.02 -9.07
C ALA A 98 -23.10 -9.81 -8.20
N LEU A 99 -21.82 -9.73 -7.77
CA LEU A 99 -21.30 -8.59 -7.02
C LEU A 99 -21.39 -7.30 -7.85
N ILE A 100 -20.95 -7.34 -9.12
CA ILE A 100 -21.02 -6.19 -10.03
C ILE A 100 -22.46 -5.74 -10.22
N ALA A 101 -23.38 -6.68 -10.57
CA ALA A 101 -24.79 -6.37 -10.79
C ALA A 101 -25.44 -5.75 -9.55
N GLY A 102 -25.14 -6.27 -8.36
CA GLY A 102 -25.69 -5.76 -7.10
C GLY A 102 -25.15 -4.40 -6.65
N GLN A 103 -24.02 -3.94 -7.20
CA GLN A 103 -23.36 -2.69 -6.80
C GLN A 103 -23.32 -1.63 -7.90
N THR A 104 -23.79 -1.94 -9.10
CA THR A 104 -23.84 -1.00 -10.23
C THR A 104 -25.02 -0.06 -10.09
N HIS A 105 -24.76 1.25 -10.24
CA HIS A 105 -25.79 2.28 -10.28
C HIS A 105 -26.10 2.67 -11.73
N ALA A 106 -27.37 2.70 -12.09
CA ALA A 106 -27.82 3.02 -13.44
C ALA A 106 -27.50 4.48 -13.86
N ALA A 107 -27.43 5.39 -12.89
CA ALA A 107 -27.10 6.81 -13.10
C ALA A 107 -26.02 7.24 -12.10
N PRO A 108 -24.73 7.01 -12.39
CA PRO A 108 -23.67 7.42 -11.51
C PRO A 108 -23.59 8.95 -11.41
N THR A 109 -23.47 9.47 -10.20
CA THR A 109 -23.20 10.89 -9.97
C THR A 109 -21.78 11.21 -10.45
N PRO A 110 -21.57 12.28 -11.25
CA PRO A 110 -20.22 12.69 -11.61
C PRO A 110 -19.36 12.96 -10.38
N LEU A 111 -18.16 12.43 -10.37
CA LEU A 111 -17.20 12.67 -9.29
C LEU A 111 -16.64 14.09 -9.39
N ALA A 112 -16.82 14.90 -8.35
CA ALA A 112 -16.15 16.18 -8.23
C ALA A 112 -14.70 15.96 -7.77
N ILE A 113 -13.77 15.98 -8.70
CA ILE A 113 -12.33 15.86 -8.41
C ILE A 113 -11.85 17.12 -7.70
N ARG A 114 -11.14 16.94 -6.59
CA ARG A 114 -10.55 18.00 -5.79
C ARG A 114 -9.02 18.02 -5.97
N PRO A 115 -8.39 19.20 -6.02
CA PRO A 115 -6.93 19.26 -5.98
C PRO A 115 -6.39 18.64 -4.70
N VAL A 116 -5.17 18.12 -4.75
CA VAL A 116 -4.47 17.63 -3.56
C VAL A 116 -3.83 18.81 -2.87
N ASP A 117 -4.21 19.06 -1.62
CA ASP A 117 -3.51 20.04 -0.80
C ASP A 117 -2.15 19.48 -0.37
N ALA A 118 -1.10 20.24 -0.65
CA ALA A 118 0.23 19.89 -0.15
C ALA A 118 0.24 19.92 1.38
N PRO A 119 0.76 18.89 2.06
CA PRO A 119 0.85 18.89 3.50
C PRO A 119 1.73 20.06 3.98
N ARG A 120 1.27 20.79 4.98
CA ARG A 120 2.01 21.88 5.59
C ARG A 120 2.58 21.40 6.91
N TYR A 121 3.88 21.27 6.98
CA TYR A 121 4.60 20.86 8.17
C TYR A 121 5.22 22.07 8.90
N ALA A 122 5.53 21.89 10.17
CA ALA A 122 6.28 22.88 10.93
C ALA A 122 7.68 23.07 10.31
N ALA A 123 8.17 24.30 10.31
CA ALA A 123 9.52 24.60 9.81
C ALA A 123 10.62 24.05 10.73
N SER A 124 10.33 23.95 12.03
CA SER A 124 11.23 23.42 13.06
C SER A 124 10.41 22.84 14.22
N ALA A 125 11.05 21.98 15.00
CA ALA A 125 10.50 21.44 16.24
C ALA A 125 11.63 21.22 17.25
N ASP A 126 11.27 21.08 18.53
CA ASP A 126 12.20 20.69 19.59
C ASP A 126 12.58 19.21 19.43
N GLY A 127 13.78 18.97 18.88
CA GLY A 127 14.31 17.62 18.64
C GLY A 127 14.48 16.81 19.92
N ALA A 128 14.90 17.46 21.02
CA ALA A 128 15.11 16.76 22.29
C ALA A 128 13.78 16.29 22.91
N ALA A 129 12.74 17.13 22.85
CA ALA A 129 11.40 16.75 23.29
C ALA A 129 10.82 15.65 22.40
N LEU A 130 10.97 15.75 21.08
CA LEU A 130 10.55 14.73 20.11
C LEU A 130 11.22 13.39 20.41
N GLU A 131 12.55 13.40 20.61
CA GLU A 131 13.33 12.19 20.87
C GLU A 131 12.93 11.51 22.18
N ASN A 132 12.74 12.30 23.26
CA ASN A 132 12.30 11.76 24.53
C ASN A 132 10.95 11.07 24.43
N GLU A 133 9.98 11.66 23.72
CA GLU A 133 8.68 11.03 23.49
C GLU A 133 8.77 9.81 22.58
N TRP A 134 9.63 9.83 21.56
CA TRP A 134 9.86 8.67 20.71
C TRP A 134 10.42 7.48 21.51
N ARG A 135 11.43 7.73 22.38
CA ARG A 135 12.01 6.68 23.25
C ARG A 135 11.00 6.14 24.27
N ALA A 136 10.01 6.94 24.65
CA ALA A 136 8.94 6.53 25.56
C ALA A 136 7.81 5.72 24.88
N MET A 137 7.81 5.61 23.53
CA MET A 137 6.80 4.82 22.84
C MET A 137 6.89 3.34 23.20
N THR A 138 5.75 2.72 23.42
CA THR A 138 5.59 1.29 23.69
C THR A 138 4.96 0.52 22.54
N ASP A 139 4.44 1.24 21.54
CA ASP A 139 3.77 0.70 20.36
C ASP A 139 4.11 1.57 19.14
N VAL A 140 4.48 0.93 18.04
CA VAL A 140 4.86 1.60 16.78
C VAL A 140 3.74 2.46 16.19
N HIS A 141 2.47 2.16 16.47
CA HIS A 141 1.34 2.95 15.99
C HIS A 141 1.27 4.35 16.65
N GLN A 142 1.91 4.54 17.80
CA GLN A 142 2.03 5.84 18.46
C GLN A 142 2.85 6.85 17.65
N PHE A 143 3.71 6.37 16.75
CA PHE A 143 4.56 7.21 15.92
C PHE A 143 3.77 8.21 15.06
N PHE A 144 2.65 7.80 14.48
CA PHE A 144 1.79 8.73 13.73
C PHE A 144 1.16 9.81 14.61
N GLY A 145 0.87 9.48 15.88
CA GLY A 145 0.41 10.44 16.87
C GLY A 145 1.50 11.46 17.18
N LEU A 146 2.73 11.00 17.34
CA LEU A 146 3.90 11.82 17.59
C LEU A 146 4.15 12.81 16.43
N LEU A 147 4.15 12.33 15.19
CA LEU A 147 4.31 13.19 14.01
C LEU A 147 3.24 14.27 13.93
N ARG A 148 1.98 13.94 14.21
CA ARG A 148 0.88 14.91 14.23
C ARG A 148 1.04 15.94 15.36
N LYS A 149 1.46 15.51 16.53
CA LYS A 149 1.67 16.40 17.68
C LYS A 149 2.68 17.51 17.37
N TYR A 150 3.78 17.14 16.72
CA TYR A 150 4.84 18.08 16.35
C TYR A 150 4.63 18.71 14.96
N ASN A 151 3.58 18.30 14.25
CA ASN A 151 3.30 18.72 12.87
C ASN A 151 4.50 18.52 11.94
N LEU A 152 5.14 17.36 12.02
CA LEU A 152 6.32 17.00 11.24
C LEU A 152 6.01 15.93 10.20
N SER A 153 6.71 16.00 9.06
CA SER A 153 6.86 14.86 8.19
C SER A 153 7.75 13.80 8.86
N ARG A 154 7.63 12.55 8.40
CA ARG A 154 8.47 11.46 8.87
C ARG A 154 9.97 11.77 8.66
N GLN A 155 10.33 12.32 7.49
CA GLN A 155 11.71 12.68 7.18
C GLN A 155 12.26 13.79 8.09
N GLN A 156 11.42 14.77 8.45
CA GLN A 156 11.84 15.80 9.41
C GLN A 156 12.11 15.18 10.78
N ALA A 157 11.21 14.30 11.26
CA ALA A 157 11.40 13.61 12.53
C ALA A 157 12.68 12.77 12.53
N PHE A 158 12.97 12.02 11.46
CA PHE A 158 14.19 11.21 11.34
C PHE A 158 15.48 12.03 11.37
N ARG A 159 15.44 13.30 10.93
CA ARG A 159 16.59 14.19 10.93
C ARG A 159 16.80 14.92 12.26
N LEU A 160 15.84 14.87 13.15
CA LEU A 160 15.85 15.56 14.43
C LEU A 160 16.25 14.68 15.61
N VAL A 161 16.29 13.37 15.41
CA VAL A 161 16.62 12.41 16.46
C VAL A 161 18.04 11.85 16.27
N SER A 162 18.56 11.24 17.31
CA SER A 162 19.90 10.64 17.31
C SER A 162 19.99 9.44 16.36
N ASP A 163 21.19 9.17 15.85
CA ASP A 163 21.46 8.14 14.84
C ASP A 163 21.10 6.71 15.26
N ASP A 164 21.01 6.43 16.56
CA ASP A 164 20.55 5.14 17.07
C ASP A 164 19.04 4.91 16.90
N LEU A 165 18.25 5.97 16.70
CA LEU A 165 16.83 5.89 16.37
C LEU A 165 16.58 5.94 14.86
N ALA A 166 17.30 6.80 14.15
CA ALA A 166 17.18 6.92 12.70
C ALA A 166 18.46 7.53 12.11
N CYS A 167 19.11 6.83 11.22
CA CYS A 167 20.29 7.34 10.51
C CYS A 167 20.07 7.38 9.00
N ARG A 168 20.77 8.27 8.33
CA ARG A 168 20.79 8.33 6.88
C ARG A 168 21.76 7.29 6.33
N ILE A 169 21.30 6.53 5.36
CA ILE A 169 22.09 5.55 4.62
C ILE A 169 22.22 5.96 3.15
N ASP A 170 23.18 5.38 2.45
CA ASP A 170 23.39 5.61 1.02
C ASP A 170 22.25 5.02 0.18
N HIS A 171 22.04 5.58 -1.01
CA HIS A 171 20.94 5.19 -1.90
C HIS A 171 21.07 3.75 -2.44
N ASP A 172 22.26 3.21 -2.49
CA ASP A 172 22.56 1.85 -2.93
C ASP A 172 22.56 0.82 -1.79
N ALA A 173 22.38 1.26 -0.55
CA ALA A 173 22.29 0.36 0.61
C ALA A 173 21.08 -0.61 0.51
N LEU A 174 19.96 -0.17 -0.09
CA LEU A 174 18.77 -1.00 -0.19
C LEU A 174 18.96 -2.29 -1.00
N PRO A 175 19.55 -2.28 -2.22
CA PRO A 175 19.83 -3.52 -2.94
C PRO A 175 20.70 -4.49 -2.14
N HIS A 176 21.74 -4.00 -1.48
CA HIS A 176 22.63 -4.82 -0.64
C HIS A 176 21.89 -5.39 0.57
N LEU A 177 21.08 -4.58 1.25
CA LEU A 177 20.25 -5.05 2.37
C LEU A 177 19.33 -6.18 1.94
N LEU A 178 18.62 -6.03 0.82
CA LEU A 178 17.71 -7.06 0.31
C LEU A 178 18.44 -8.33 -0.10
N GLU A 179 19.66 -8.22 -0.64
CA GLU A 179 20.50 -9.36 -0.97
C GLU A 179 20.96 -10.10 0.30
N THR A 180 21.43 -9.40 1.30
CA THR A 180 21.81 -9.96 2.60
C THR A 180 20.61 -10.66 3.28
N ILE A 181 19.45 -10.01 3.34
CA ILE A 181 18.22 -10.59 3.90
C ILE A 181 17.86 -11.91 3.19
N ARG A 182 17.99 -11.93 1.86
CA ARG A 182 17.73 -13.14 1.06
C ARG A 182 18.72 -14.25 1.38
N GLU A 183 20.02 -13.93 1.49
CA GLU A 183 21.09 -14.88 1.76
C GLU A 183 20.98 -15.46 3.17
N GLU A 184 20.67 -14.64 4.14
CA GLU A 184 20.45 -15.05 5.53
C GLU A 184 19.11 -15.75 5.76
N GLY A 185 18.17 -15.65 4.82
CA GLY A 185 16.84 -16.25 4.91
C GLY A 185 15.94 -15.57 5.93
N ASN A 186 16.12 -14.28 6.17
CA ASN A 186 15.31 -13.52 7.09
C ASN A 186 13.91 -13.26 6.54
N GLU A 187 12.90 -13.35 7.38
CA GLU A 187 11.54 -12.92 7.05
C GLU A 187 11.43 -11.40 7.17
N ILE A 188 10.79 -10.76 6.19
CA ILE A 188 10.58 -9.31 6.17
C ILE A 188 9.13 -8.95 5.91
N MET A 189 8.79 -7.71 6.24
CA MET A 189 7.54 -7.08 5.85
C MET A 189 7.83 -5.92 4.90
N ILE A 190 7.07 -5.86 3.79
CA ILE A 190 7.13 -4.76 2.83
C ILE A 190 5.76 -4.11 2.77
N PHE A 191 5.74 -2.79 2.94
CA PHE A 191 4.53 -1.99 2.93
C PHE A 191 4.53 -1.08 1.71
N VAL A 192 3.56 -1.24 0.81
CA VAL A 192 3.32 -0.30 -0.28
C VAL A 192 1.98 0.38 -0.04
N GLY A 193 2.01 1.68 0.15
CA GLY A 193 0.82 2.44 0.51
C GLY A 193 0.62 3.69 -0.33
N ASN A 194 -0.63 4.12 -0.35
CA ASN A 194 -1.11 5.39 -0.86
C ASN A 194 -2.09 6.01 0.15
N ARG A 195 -2.86 7.03 -0.23
CA ARG A 195 -3.79 7.71 0.68
C ARG A 195 -4.91 6.81 1.21
N GLY A 196 -5.32 5.80 0.45
CA GLY A 196 -6.50 4.99 0.78
C GLY A 196 -6.23 3.52 1.07
N CYS A 197 -5.02 3.04 0.83
CA CYS A 197 -4.69 1.64 1.02
C CYS A 197 -3.21 1.46 1.37
N VAL A 198 -2.92 0.48 2.22
CA VAL A 198 -1.58 -0.11 2.38
C VAL A 198 -1.70 -1.60 2.13
N GLN A 199 -0.95 -2.10 1.17
CA GLN A 199 -0.81 -3.53 0.90
C GLN A 199 0.51 -4.02 1.49
N ILE A 200 0.45 -5.12 2.25
CA ILE A 200 1.54 -5.63 3.06
C ILE A 200 1.97 -6.99 2.52
N PHE A 201 3.25 -7.13 2.27
CA PHE A 201 3.89 -8.42 2.07
C PHE A 201 4.56 -8.84 3.38
N THR A 202 4.36 -10.09 3.78
CA THR A 202 5.10 -10.73 4.88
C THR A 202 5.64 -12.07 4.36
N GLY A 203 6.94 -12.28 4.48
CA GLY A 203 7.54 -13.53 4.01
C GLY A 203 9.05 -13.41 3.80
N HIS A 204 9.60 -14.48 3.25
CA HIS A 204 11.00 -14.53 2.85
C HIS A 204 11.17 -13.99 1.43
N PRO A 205 12.18 -13.17 1.15
CA PRO A 205 12.53 -12.78 -0.21
C PRO A 205 12.84 -14.05 -1.02
N TRP A 206 12.41 -14.06 -2.29
CA TRP A 206 12.56 -15.26 -3.13
C TRP A 206 14.02 -15.69 -3.27
N LYS A 207 14.24 -17.00 -3.22
CA LYS A 207 15.54 -17.60 -3.57
C LYS A 207 15.96 -17.30 -5.03
N SER A 208 15.00 -16.97 -5.90
CA SER A 208 15.21 -16.60 -7.30
C SER A 208 14.74 -15.17 -7.59
N TRP A 209 15.30 -14.19 -6.90
CA TRP A 209 15.14 -12.78 -7.28
C TRP A 209 15.91 -12.57 -8.59
N PRO A 210 15.25 -12.24 -9.72
CA PRO A 210 15.99 -11.92 -10.92
C PRO A 210 16.84 -10.67 -10.64
N ARG A 211 18.15 -10.75 -10.87
CA ARG A 211 19.04 -9.60 -10.78
C ARG A 211 18.52 -8.55 -11.76
N CYS A 212 17.97 -7.45 -11.26
CA CYS A 212 17.69 -6.31 -12.10
C CYS A 212 19.03 -5.77 -12.59
N ALA A 213 19.37 -6.02 -13.84
CA ALA A 213 20.48 -5.34 -14.48
C ALA A 213 20.20 -3.83 -14.40
N ALA A 214 21.04 -3.11 -13.72
CA ALA A 214 21.00 -1.65 -13.72
C ALA A 214 21.22 -1.21 -15.18
N GLY A 215 20.21 -0.58 -15.81
CA GLY A 215 20.45 0.20 -17.01
C GLY A 215 19.91 -0.29 -18.34
N SER A 216 18.75 -0.93 -18.44
CA SER A 216 18.07 -1.04 -19.73
C SER A 216 16.63 -0.53 -19.65
N THR A 217 16.37 0.59 -20.31
CA THR A 217 15.04 1.13 -20.63
C THR A 217 14.42 0.37 -21.79
N SER A 218 14.16 -0.91 -21.66
CA SER A 218 13.38 -1.66 -22.66
C SER A 218 12.39 -2.55 -21.95
N SER A 219 11.10 -2.26 -22.18
CA SER A 219 9.90 -3.10 -21.95
C SER A 219 10.12 -4.33 -21.05
N ILE A 220 10.24 -4.08 -19.76
CA ILE A 220 10.30 -5.15 -18.75
C ILE A 220 8.85 -5.47 -18.37
N PRO A 221 8.42 -6.77 -18.43
CA PRO A 221 7.18 -7.15 -17.79
C PRO A 221 7.24 -6.78 -16.31
N PRO A 222 6.12 -6.49 -15.64
CA PRO A 222 6.11 -6.10 -14.23
C PRO A 222 6.74 -7.22 -13.41
N SER A 223 8.03 -7.08 -13.11
CA SER A 223 8.75 -8.02 -12.28
C SER A 223 8.69 -7.51 -10.83
N PRO A 224 8.62 -8.41 -9.85
CA PRO A 224 8.64 -8.06 -8.43
C PRO A 224 9.81 -7.16 -8.01
N CYS A 225 10.90 -7.15 -8.78
CA CYS A 225 12.10 -6.35 -8.54
C CYS A 225 11.88 -4.83 -8.56
N THR A 226 10.91 -4.34 -9.32
CA THR A 226 10.66 -2.89 -9.39
C THR A 226 10.04 -2.37 -8.09
N CYS A 227 9.28 -3.21 -7.39
CA CYS A 227 8.68 -2.86 -6.09
C CYS A 227 9.73 -2.64 -4.99
N ALA A 228 10.76 -3.46 -4.96
CA ALA A 228 11.72 -3.45 -3.86
C ALA A 228 12.65 -2.23 -3.85
N LYS A 229 13.07 -1.74 -5.02
CA LYS A 229 13.96 -0.57 -5.09
C LYS A 229 13.31 0.73 -4.61
N THR A 230 11.98 0.78 -4.57
CA THR A 230 11.26 2.04 -4.35
C THR A 230 10.61 2.12 -2.97
N VAL A 231 10.35 0.99 -2.33
CA VAL A 231 9.61 0.93 -1.06
C VAL A 231 10.36 1.55 0.12
N LEU A 232 11.67 1.42 0.16
CA LEU A 232 12.50 1.96 1.25
C LEU A 232 13.02 3.38 0.99
N MET A 233 13.00 3.88 -0.26
CA MET A 233 13.55 5.20 -0.58
C MET A 233 12.62 6.37 -0.25
N LYS A 234 11.32 6.14 0.00
CA LYS A 234 10.36 7.18 0.38
C LYS A 234 9.31 6.69 1.38
N SER A 235 9.75 6.23 2.51
CA SER A 235 8.92 6.26 3.72
C SER A 235 9.00 7.65 4.36
N GLY A 236 8.85 8.68 3.55
CA GLY A 236 8.77 10.06 4.00
C GLY A 236 7.37 10.59 3.81
#